data_d1d8a32c71aac883aba5cf97a9201c11
#
_entry.id   d1d8a32c71aac883aba5cf97a9201c11
#
_cell.length_a   1.000
_cell.length_b   1.000
_cell.length_c   1.000
_cell.angle_alpha   90.00
_cell.angle_beta   90.00
_cell.angle_gamma   90.00
#
_symmetry.space_group_name_H-M   'P 1'
#
loop_
_entity.id
_entity.type
_entity.pdbx_description
1 polymer ?
#
loop_
_entity_poly.entity_id
_entity_poly.type
_entity_poly.pdbx_seq_one_letter_code
_entity_poly.pdbx_strand_id
1 'polypeptide(L)'
;MNVAVIYIYPQVQVGKYFPLAKRFAETWKQNPPGASPHTLHVIGNGGIIPPIERVPFDGIPCEFRAYSNIGWDIGAYQWAAETIPCDLLVCLGAPAHFHHPGWLDRMVEAYVTNGPALYGCWAYLSPNWHVRTTVFWIPPAILKGYPNNVGGSRSMRYEFEHGANSLTRYAIRCGFECIMVTMKGCFPFNQWEANAPGVEESLILDQHTHR
;
A
#
# COMPACT_ATOMS: atom_id res chain seq x y z
N MET A 1 -4.50 8.06 16.94
CA MET A 1 -4.59 7.08 15.85
C MET A 1 -3.20 6.49 15.64
N ASN A 2 -3.08 5.18 15.64
CA ASN A 2 -1.84 4.46 15.38
C ASN A 2 -1.81 4.01 13.91
N VAL A 3 -0.82 4.46 13.14
CA VAL A 3 -0.68 4.13 11.71
C VAL A 3 0.48 3.15 11.52
N ALA A 4 0.21 2.01 10.89
CA ALA A 4 1.25 1.08 10.45
C ALA A 4 1.49 1.25 8.94
N VAL A 5 2.71 1.63 8.56
CA VAL A 5 3.14 1.70 7.16
C VAL A 5 3.89 0.41 6.83
N ILE A 6 3.35 -0.36 5.91
CA ILE A 6 3.89 -1.66 5.50
C ILE A 6 4.57 -1.49 4.15
N TYR A 7 5.88 -1.68 4.11
CA TYR A 7 6.64 -1.75 2.87
C TYR A 7 7.06 -3.19 2.58
N ILE A 8 6.68 -3.71 1.43
CA ILE A 8 7.06 -5.07 1.02
C ILE A 8 8.40 -5.04 0.31
N TYR A 9 9.36 -5.76 0.89
CA TYR A 9 10.69 -5.97 0.31
C TYR A 9 10.87 -7.46 -0.05
N PRO A 10 10.65 -7.88 -1.32
CA PRO A 10 10.74 -9.28 -1.70
C PRO A 10 12.16 -9.84 -1.55
N GLN A 11 12.27 -10.99 -0.89
CA GLN A 11 13.52 -11.73 -0.65
C GLN A 11 13.61 -13.05 -1.47
N VAL A 12 12.77 -13.17 -2.51
CA VAL A 12 12.70 -14.39 -3.36
C VAL A 12 13.86 -14.55 -4.33
N GLN A 13 14.57 -13.47 -4.62
CA GLN A 13 15.79 -13.46 -5.45
C GLN A 13 16.75 -12.42 -4.85
N VAL A 14 17.87 -12.90 -4.32
CA VAL A 14 18.88 -12.05 -3.66
C VAL A 14 19.31 -10.89 -4.56
N GLY A 15 19.26 -9.68 -4.01
CA GLY A 15 19.70 -8.45 -4.69
C GLY A 15 18.77 -7.90 -5.76
N LYS A 16 17.82 -8.67 -6.28
CA LYS A 16 16.94 -8.22 -7.39
C LYS A 16 16.11 -6.99 -7.04
N TYR A 17 15.59 -6.94 -5.83
CA TYR A 17 14.72 -5.87 -5.38
C TYR A 17 15.43 -4.78 -4.58
N PHE A 18 16.77 -4.93 -4.38
CA PHE A 18 17.58 -3.95 -3.68
C PHE A 18 17.51 -2.54 -4.29
N PRO A 19 17.57 -2.35 -5.63
CA PRO A 19 17.43 -1.02 -6.24
C PRO A 19 16.08 -0.36 -5.92
N LEU A 20 14.99 -1.14 -5.82
CA LEU A 20 13.68 -0.61 -5.44
C LEU A 20 13.65 -0.18 -3.98
N ALA A 21 14.17 -1.02 -3.07
CA ALA A 21 14.28 -0.70 -1.65
C ALA A 21 15.17 0.53 -1.40
N LYS A 22 16.27 0.64 -2.14
CA LYS A 22 17.15 1.82 -2.10
C LYS A 22 16.38 3.08 -2.53
N ARG A 23 15.69 3.04 -3.68
CA ARG A 23 14.86 4.15 -4.15
C ARG A 23 13.76 4.53 -3.16
N PHE A 24 13.07 3.53 -2.60
CA PHE A 24 12.07 3.75 -1.55
C PHE A 24 12.66 4.56 -0.39
N ALA A 25 13.77 4.08 0.18
CA ALA A 25 14.41 4.71 1.33
C ALA A 25 14.98 6.12 1.02
N GLU A 26 15.59 6.30 -0.16
CA GLU A 26 16.11 7.60 -0.60
C GLU A 26 14.98 8.61 -0.78
N THR A 27 13.90 8.24 -1.47
CA THR A 27 12.76 9.13 -1.71
C THR A 27 11.96 9.39 -0.44
N TRP A 28 11.89 8.43 0.50
CA TRP A 28 11.33 8.64 1.84
C TRP A 28 12.07 9.75 2.59
N LYS A 29 13.41 9.73 2.58
CA LYS A 29 14.24 10.75 3.23
C LYS A 29 14.10 12.13 2.58
N GLN A 30 13.99 12.16 1.25
CA GLN A 30 13.80 13.40 0.48
C GLN A 30 12.40 13.99 0.65
N ASN A 31 11.39 13.12 0.80
CA ASN A 31 9.99 13.47 0.92
C ASN A 31 9.41 12.84 2.19
N PRO A 32 9.67 13.42 3.38
CA PRO A 32 9.26 12.84 4.65
C PRO A 32 7.73 12.68 4.74
N PRO A 33 7.24 11.69 5.48
CA PRO A 33 5.81 11.35 5.56
C PRO A 33 4.94 12.46 6.17
N GLY A 34 5.51 13.36 6.95
CA GLY A 34 4.81 14.40 7.69
C GLY A 34 4.85 14.15 9.20
N ALA A 35 3.93 14.79 9.94
CA ALA A 35 3.89 14.78 11.40
C ALA A 35 3.01 13.65 11.99
N SER A 36 2.22 12.95 11.18
CA SER A 36 1.33 11.88 11.64
C SER A 36 2.10 10.75 12.32
N PRO A 37 1.79 10.39 13.57
CA PRO A 37 2.46 9.30 14.27
C PRO A 37 2.29 7.97 13.52
N HIS A 38 3.41 7.30 13.25
CA HIS A 38 3.41 6.05 12.49
C HIS A 38 4.61 5.18 12.84
N THR A 39 4.51 3.90 12.48
CA THR A 39 5.63 2.96 12.48
C THR A 39 5.80 2.38 11.09
N LEU A 40 7.01 2.48 10.52
CA LEU A 40 7.36 1.80 9.28
C LEU A 40 7.77 0.35 9.59
N HIS A 41 7.08 -0.61 8.98
CA HIS A 41 7.43 -2.02 8.99
C HIS A 41 7.95 -2.43 7.60
N VAL A 42 9.22 -2.78 7.52
CA VAL A 42 9.85 -3.31 6.30
C VAL A 42 9.75 -4.83 6.34
N ILE A 43 8.89 -5.40 5.50
CA ILE A 43 8.59 -6.83 5.48
C ILE A 43 9.48 -7.53 4.46
N GLY A 44 10.45 -8.32 4.95
CA GLY A 44 11.21 -9.26 4.12
C GLY A 44 10.31 -10.39 3.65
N ASN A 45 9.73 -10.22 2.45
CA ASN A 45 8.77 -11.16 1.89
C ASN A 45 9.49 -12.31 1.18
N GLY A 46 9.58 -13.44 1.86
CA GLY A 46 10.36 -14.62 1.47
C GLY A 46 11.53 -14.91 2.41
N GLY A 47 11.73 -14.09 3.45
CA GLY A 47 12.78 -14.32 4.44
C GLY A 47 13.25 -13.08 5.20
N ILE A 48 14.32 -13.27 5.94
CA ILE A 48 14.98 -12.21 6.70
C ILE A 48 15.78 -11.33 5.73
N ILE A 49 15.60 -10.01 5.83
CA ILE A 49 16.41 -9.04 5.07
C ILE A 49 17.85 -9.04 5.60
N PRO A 50 18.85 -9.34 4.77
CA PRO A 50 20.25 -9.35 5.18
C PRO A 50 20.70 -7.97 5.69
N PRO A 51 21.65 -7.89 6.65
CA PRO A 51 22.11 -6.61 7.19
C PRO A 51 22.55 -5.60 6.13
N ILE A 52 23.27 -6.04 5.10
CA ILE A 52 23.73 -5.18 4.01
C ILE A 52 22.57 -4.56 3.20
N GLU A 53 21.43 -5.25 3.10
CA GLU A 53 20.25 -4.77 2.40
C GLU A 53 19.37 -3.87 3.28
N ARG A 54 19.68 -3.73 4.57
CA ARG A 54 19.04 -2.77 5.50
C ARG A 54 19.69 -1.39 5.46
N VAL A 55 20.93 -1.28 5.01
CA VAL A 55 21.70 -0.03 4.97
C VAL A 55 20.95 1.15 4.32
N PRO A 56 20.17 1.00 3.24
CA PRO A 56 19.38 2.11 2.70
C PRO A 56 18.43 2.75 3.72
N PHE A 57 17.95 1.97 4.69
CA PHE A 57 17.00 2.41 5.71
C PHE A 57 17.66 3.08 6.92
N ASP A 58 19.01 3.17 6.98
CA ASP A 58 19.70 3.85 8.06
C ASP A 58 19.21 5.29 8.20
N GLY A 59 18.88 5.69 9.43
CA GLY A 59 18.28 6.99 9.73
C GLY A 59 16.76 7.07 9.51
N ILE A 60 16.11 6.00 9.06
CA ILE A 60 14.65 5.88 9.03
C ILE A 60 14.22 5.01 10.22
N PRO A 61 13.43 5.52 11.19
CA PRO A 61 12.88 4.69 12.25
C PRO A 61 11.97 3.61 11.64
N CYS A 62 12.39 2.35 11.69
CA CYS A 62 11.62 1.24 11.13
C CYS A 62 11.87 -0.08 11.85
N GLU A 63 10.92 -0.99 11.71
CA GLU A 63 11.01 -2.37 12.18
C GLU A 63 11.15 -3.32 11.00
N PHE A 64 12.17 -4.19 11.03
CA PHE A 64 12.34 -5.25 10.04
C PHE A 64 11.63 -6.53 10.52
N ARG A 65 10.76 -7.05 9.65
CA ARG A 65 10.00 -8.28 9.90
C ARG A 65 10.21 -9.26 8.76
N ALA A 66 10.01 -10.55 9.00
CA ALA A 66 10.09 -11.59 7.98
C ALA A 66 8.71 -12.22 7.77
N TYR A 67 8.38 -12.50 6.53
CA TYR A 67 7.18 -13.23 6.12
C TYR A 67 7.53 -14.30 5.08
N SER A 68 6.79 -15.41 5.07
CA SER A 68 7.09 -16.61 4.26
C SER A 68 6.84 -16.48 2.75
N ASN A 69 6.35 -15.35 2.28
CA ASN A 69 5.92 -15.09 0.88
C ASN A 69 4.70 -15.92 0.41
N ILE A 70 3.95 -16.51 1.33
CA ILE A 70 2.67 -17.16 0.98
C ILE A 70 1.67 -16.08 0.54
N GLY A 71 1.19 -16.16 -0.71
CA GLY A 71 0.31 -15.13 -1.27
C GLY A 71 1.03 -13.84 -1.69
N TRP A 72 2.37 -13.86 -1.74
CA TRP A 72 3.23 -12.74 -2.17
C TRP A 72 3.02 -11.47 -1.32
N ASP A 73 2.94 -10.30 -1.98
CA ASP A 73 2.69 -9.01 -1.35
C ASP A 73 1.33 -8.94 -0.64
N ILE A 74 0.28 -9.48 -1.27
CA ILE A 74 -1.08 -9.49 -0.70
C ILE A 74 -1.15 -10.35 0.56
N GLY A 75 -0.53 -11.53 0.55
CA GLY A 75 -0.46 -12.38 1.75
C GLY A 75 0.30 -11.70 2.89
N ALA A 76 1.36 -10.93 2.58
CA ALA A 76 2.08 -10.15 3.58
C ALA A 76 1.22 -9.01 4.15
N TYR A 77 0.38 -8.35 3.34
CA TYR A 77 -0.58 -7.35 3.84
C TYR A 77 -1.65 -7.96 4.74
N GLN A 78 -2.20 -9.13 4.37
CA GLN A 78 -3.16 -9.84 5.22
C GLN A 78 -2.52 -10.25 6.54
N TRP A 79 -1.32 -10.82 6.50
CA TRP A 79 -0.56 -11.15 7.70
C TRP A 79 -0.27 -9.91 8.56
N ALA A 80 0.11 -8.79 7.97
CA ALA A 80 0.34 -7.54 8.69
C ALA A 80 -0.96 -7.05 9.37
N ALA A 81 -2.09 -7.10 8.67
CA ALA A 81 -3.38 -6.74 9.24
C ALA A 81 -3.74 -7.60 10.46
N GLU A 82 -3.38 -8.88 10.47
CA GLU A 82 -3.66 -9.81 11.57
C GLU A 82 -2.72 -9.59 12.77
N THR A 83 -1.45 -9.27 12.52
CA THR A 83 -0.38 -9.36 13.53
C THR A 83 0.14 -8.01 14.02
N ILE A 84 -0.10 -6.92 13.30
CA ILE A 84 0.38 -5.58 13.65
C ILE A 84 -0.81 -4.75 14.16
N PRO A 85 -0.84 -4.41 15.47
CA PRO A 85 -1.91 -3.58 16.02
C PRO A 85 -1.83 -2.15 15.46
N CYS A 86 -2.88 -1.71 14.75
CA CYS A 86 -3.01 -0.34 14.25
C CYS A 86 -4.47 0.02 13.99
N ASP A 87 -4.75 1.31 13.88
CA ASP A 87 -6.04 1.85 13.47
C ASP A 87 -6.14 1.97 11.94
N LEU A 88 -5.00 2.24 11.29
CA LEU A 88 -4.87 2.41 9.85
C LEU A 88 -3.65 1.67 9.34
N LEU A 89 -3.84 0.84 8.31
CA LEU A 89 -2.80 0.10 7.62
C LEU A 89 -2.54 0.75 6.26
N VAL A 90 -1.32 1.23 6.03
CA VAL A 90 -0.85 1.75 4.73
C VAL A 90 0.00 0.69 4.06
N CYS A 91 -0.45 0.18 2.92
CA CYS A 91 0.16 -0.93 2.18
C CYS A 91 0.95 -0.42 0.97
N LEU A 92 2.26 -0.63 0.97
CA LEU A 92 3.19 -0.16 -0.05
C LEU A 92 3.94 -1.35 -0.67
N GLY A 93 3.72 -1.57 -1.96
CA GLY A 93 4.45 -2.59 -2.73
C GLY A 93 5.91 -2.18 -2.99
N ALA A 94 6.73 -3.15 -3.37
CA ALA A 94 8.16 -2.95 -3.62
C ALA A 94 8.52 -1.76 -4.54
N PRO A 95 7.75 -1.43 -5.62
CA PRO A 95 8.08 -0.32 -6.50
C PRO A 95 7.62 1.06 -5.99
N ALA A 96 6.95 1.16 -4.84
CA ALA A 96 6.49 2.43 -4.29
C ALA A 96 7.66 3.38 -4.02
N HIS A 97 7.48 4.66 -4.34
CA HIS A 97 8.44 5.72 -4.05
C HIS A 97 7.75 7.09 -3.98
N PHE A 98 8.39 8.06 -3.35
CA PHE A 98 7.77 9.32 -2.94
C PHE A 98 8.33 10.50 -3.74
N HIS A 99 7.47 11.50 -4.01
CA HIS A 99 7.87 12.73 -4.69
C HIS A 99 7.25 14.00 -4.06
N HIS A 100 6.39 13.83 -3.05
CA HIS A 100 5.84 14.92 -2.26
C HIS A 100 6.06 14.68 -0.76
N PRO A 101 6.54 15.67 0.01
CA PRO A 101 6.54 15.58 1.47
C PRO A 101 5.12 15.64 2.02
N GLY A 102 4.91 15.09 3.22
CA GLY A 102 3.59 15.10 3.88
C GLY A 102 2.57 14.12 3.29
N TRP A 103 3.00 13.18 2.44
CA TRP A 103 2.13 12.20 1.80
C TRP A 103 1.31 11.37 2.80
N LEU A 104 1.89 11.03 3.96
CA LEU A 104 1.17 10.27 5.00
C LEU A 104 0.17 11.15 5.74
N ASP A 105 0.51 12.41 6.02
CA ASP A 105 -0.45 13.36 6.61
C ASP A 105 -1.70 13.48 5.73
N ARG A 106 -1.52 13.52 4.41
CA ARG A 106 -2.63 13.55 3.46
C ARG A 106 -3.48 12.27 3.48
N MET A 107 -2.85 11.09 3.62
CA MET A 107 -3.57 9.82 3.76
C MET A 107 -4.38 9.77 5.07
N VAL A 108 -3.77 10.23 6.15
CA VAL A 108 -4.40 10.31 7.48
C VAL A 108 -5.54 11.30 7.49
N GLU A 109 -5.37 12.48 6.90
CA GLU A 109 -6.42 13.48 6.74
C GLU A 109 -7.63 12.92 5.97
N ALA A 110 -7.36 12.23 4.85
CA ALA A 110 -8.41 11.58 4.07
C ALA A 110 -9.21 10.58 4.92
N TYR A 111 -8.52 9.76 5.72
CA TYR A 111 -9.16 8.79 6.61
C TYR A 111 -9.97 9.47 7.73
N VAL A 112 -9.42 10.50 8.36
CA VAL A 112 -10.10 11.23 9.44
C VAL A 112 -11.37 11.94 8.92
N THR A 113 -11.29 12.48 7.71
CA THR A 113 -12.39 13.23 7.09
C THR A 113 -13.51 12.32 6.57
N ASN A 114 -13.17 11.20 5.95
CA ASN A 114 -14.14 10.35 5.25
C ASN A 114 -14.49 9.05 6.03
N GLY A 115 -13.74 8.74 7.10
CA GLY A 115 -13.98 7.55 7.93
C GLY A 115 -13.44 6.25 7.34
N PRO A 116 -13.92 5.09 7.86
CA PRO A 116 -13.48 3.77 7.40
C PRO A 116 -13.86 3.52 5.94
N ALA A 117 -12.86 3.32 5.08
CA ALA A 117 -13.00 3.07 3.64
C ALA A 117 -11.77 2.33 3.09
N LEU A 118 -11.83 1.88 1.85
CA LEU A 118 -10.67 1.49 1.07
C LEU A 118 -10.17 2.71 0.29
N TYR A 119 -8.94 3.10 0.54
CA TYR A 119 -8.30 4.25 -0.08
C TYR A 119 -7.18 3.82 -1.01
N GLY A 120 -6.94 4.58 -2.08
CA GLY A 120 -5.77 4.39 -2.95
C GLY A 120 -5.34 5.67 -3.63
N CYS A 121 -4.07 5.73 -4.06
CA CYS A 121 -3.56 6.83 -4.87
C CYS A 121 -4.06 6.76 -6.32
N TRP A 122 -4.41 5.56 -6.78
CA TRP A 122 -4.83 5.26 -8.13
C TRP A 122 -6.06 4.35 -8.11
N ALA A 123 -7.02 4.67 -8.94
CA ALA A 123 -8.20 3.86 -9.15
C ALA A 123 -8.61 3.90 -10.64
N TYR A 124 -9.16 2.80 -11.13
CA TYR A 124 -9.53 2.64 -12.54
C TYR A 124 -10.97 2.15 -12.66
N LEU A 125 -11.68 2.60 -13.71
CA LEU A 125 -13.01 2.11 -14.05
C LEU A 125 -12.97 1.04 -15.14
N SER A 126 -12.05 1.13 -16.10
CA SER A 126 -11.97 0.25 -17.26
C SER A 126 -10.62 -0.48 -17.32
N PRO A 127 -10.55 -1.76 -17.77
CA PRO A 127 -11.70 -2.61 -18.10
C PRO A 127 -12.44 -3.16 -16.88
N ASN A 128 -11.79 -3.15 -15.71
CA ASN A 128 -12.35 -3.60 -14.42
C ASN A 128 -12.12 -2.51 -13.38
N TRP A 129 -13.19 -1.99 -12.80
CA TRP A 129 -13.06 -0.97 -11.78
C TRP A 129 -12.45 -1.51 -10.48
N HIS A 130 -11.38 -0.87 -10.02
CA HIS A 130 -10.66 -1.24 -8.80
C HIS A 130 -9.79 -0.11 -8.27
N VAL A 131 -9.57 -0.12 -6.97
CA VAL A 131 -8.44 0.59 -6.32
C VAL A 131 -7.19 -0.24 -6.54
N ARG A 132 -6.11 0.39 -6.96
CA ARG A 132 -4.86 -0.28 -7.24
C ARG A 132 -4.18 -0.79 -5.96
N THR A 133 -3.76 -2.05 -5.95
CA THR A 133 -3.25 -2.72 -4.75
C THR A 133 -1.74 -2.58 -4.54
N THR A 134 -1.06 -1.83 -5.39
CA THR A 134 0.37 -1.50 -5.18
C THR A 134 0.54 -0.48 -4.06
N VAL A 135 -0.39 0.49 -3.96
CA VAL A 135 -0.44 1.52 -2.91
C VAL A 135 -1.89 1.73 -2.52
N PHE A 136 -2.24 1.30 -1.31
CA PHE A 136 -3.57 1.52 -0.75
C PHE A 136 -3.49 1.61 0.78
N TRP A 137 -4.53 2.16 1.41
CA TRP A 137 -4.63 2.14 2.87
C TRP A 137 -6.06 1.84 3.30
N ILE A 138 -6.18 1.21 4.45
CA ILE A 138 -7.43 0.57 4.86
C ILE A 138 -7.43 0.33 6.38
N PRO A 139 -8.57 0.42 7.08
CA PRO A 139 -8.70 -0.14 8.41
C PRO A 139 -8.38 -1.64 8.40
N PRO A 140 -7.52 -2.15 9.31
CA PRO A 140 -7.14 -3.58 9.31
C PRO A 140 -8.34 -4.53 9.33
N ALA A 141 -9.43 -4.13 9.99
CA ALA A 141 -10.64 -4.94 10.10
C ALA A 141 -11.25 -5.32 8.75
N ILE A 142 -11.19 -4.41 7.75
CA ILE A 142 -11.72 -4.68 6.40
C ILE A 142 -10.85 -5.74 5.71
N LEU A 143 -9.53 -5.65 5.82
CA LEU A 143 -8.61 -6.61 5.19
C LEU A 143 -8.65 -7.98 5.89
N LYS A 144 -8.78 -8.01 7.23
CA LYS A 144 -9.02 -9.24 8.02
C LYS A 144 -10.30 -9.96 7.62
N GLY A 145 -11.37 -9.20 7.36
CA GLY A 145 -12.65 -9.75 6.95
C GLY A 145 -12.68 -10.23 5.49
N TYR A 146 -11.67 -9.95 4.68
CA TYR A 146 -11.62 -10.41 3.30
C TYR A 146 -11.59 -11.95 3.24
N PRO A 147 -12.56 -12.60 2.57
CA PRO A 147 -12.83 -14.02 2.77
C PRO A 147 -11.81 -14.97 2.13
N ASN A 148 -10.97 -14.47 1.24
CA ASN A 148 -10.05 -15.29 0.47
C ASN A 148 -8.60 -15.05 0.93
N ASN A 149 -7.99 -16.09 1.50
CA ASN A 149 -6.54 -16.09 1.63
C ASN A 149 -5.93 -16.15 0.23
N VAL A 150 -5.12 -15.16 -0.13
CA VAL A 150 -4.43 -15.17 -1.41
C VAL A 150 -3.32 -16.21 -1.35
N GLY A 151 -3.59 -17.36 -1.94
CA GLY A 151 -2.58 -18.41 -2.10
C GLY A 151 -1.50 -18.00 -3.12
N GLY A 152 -0.52 -18.88 -3.32
CA GLY A 152 0.66 -18.60 -4.15
C GLY A 152 0.43 -18.55 -5.65
N SER A 153 -0.79 -18.42 -6.17
CA SER A 153 -1.05 -18.41 -7.62
C SER A 153 -1.24 -17.00 -8.18
N ARG A 154 -0.80 -16.79 -9.41
CA ARG A 154 -0.98 -15.53 -10.15
C ARG A 154 -2.45 -15.18 -10.35
N SER A 155 -3.31 -16.21 -10.56
CA SER A 155 -4.75 -16.01 -10.73
C SER A 155 -5.41 -15.47 -9.47
N MET A 156 -4.98 -15.88 -8.28
CA MET A 156 -5.53 -15.39 -7.01
C MET A 156 -5.14 -13.92 -6.76
N ARG A 157 -3.93 -13.51 -7.15
CA ARG A 157 -3.54 -12.09 -7.11
C ARG A 157 -4.38 -11.26 -8.07
N TYR A 158 -4.58 -11.74 -9.29
CA TYR A 158 -5.45 -11.07 -10.26
C TYR A 158 -6.87 -10.93 -9.72
N GLU A 159 -7.41 -12.00 -9.11
CA GLU A 159 -8.74 -11.98 -8.50
C GLU A 159 -8.84 -10.94 -7.37
N PHE A 160 -7.81 -10.85 -6.51
CA PHE A 160 -7.78 -9.86 -5.42
C PHE A 160 -7.82 -8.42 -5.93
N GLU A 161 -7.15 -8.10 -7.01
CA GLU A 161 -7.10 -6.75 -7.57
C GLU A 161 -8.26 -6.48 -8.54
N HIS A 162 -8.52 -7.38 -9.49
CA HIS A 162 -9.36 -7.13 -10.66
C HIS A 162 -10.62 -8.00 -10.74
N GLY A 163 -10.69 -9.10 -10.00
CA GLY A 163 -11.72 -10.10 -10.16
C GLY A 163 -13.07 -9.74 -9.56
N ALA A 164 -14.01 -10.68 -9.70
CA ALA A 164 -15.36 -10.55 -9.15
C ALA A 164 -15.38 -10.43 -7.62
N ASN A 165 -14.37 -10.99 -6.95
CA ASN A 165 -14.16 -10.90 -5.51
C ASN A 165 -12.99 -9.99 -5.12
N SER A 166 -12.65 -9.01 -5.97
CA SER A 166 -11.56 -8.07 -5.66
C SER A 166 -11.79 -7.35 -4.33
N LEU A 167 -10.69 -6.88 -3.72
CA LEU A 167 -10.75 -6.12 -2.47
C LEU A 167 -11.68 -4.91 -2.59
N THR A 168 -11.67 -4.23 -3.73
CA THR A 168 -12.55 -3.10 -4.01
C THR A 168 -14.03 -3.51 -3.98
N ARG A 169 -14.37 -4.59 -4.68
CA ARG A 169 -15.75 -5.10 -4.71
C ARG A 169 -16.20 -5.64 -3.35
N TYR A 170 -15.28 -6.28 -2.64
CA TYR A 170 -15.53 -6.74 -1.28
C TYR A 170 -15.84 -5.57 -0.33
N ALA A 171 -15.01 -4.51 -0.32
CA ALA A 171 -15.23 -3.33 0.50
C ALA A 171 -16.62 -2.73 0.25
N ILE A 172 -17.01 -2.55 -1.02
CA ILE A 172 -18.32 -2.02 -1.39
C ILE A 172 -19.47 -2.93 -0.91
N ARG A 173 -19.34 -4.26 -1.08
CA ARG A 173 -20.35 -5.21 -0.59
C ARG A 173 -20.52 -5.17 0.93
N CYS A 174 -19.45 -4.83 1.66
CA CYS A 174 -19.48 -4.65 3.11
C CYS A 174 -19.97 -3.26 3.54
N GLY A 175 -20.38 -2.40 2.60
CA GLY A 175 -20.91 -1.06 2.89
C GLY A 175 -19.83 0.01 3.08
N PHE A 176 -18.56 -0.28 2.72
CA PHE A 176 -17.48 0.70 2.77
C PHE A 176 -17.34 1.45 1.45
N GLU A 177 -16.99 2.71 1.52
CA GLU A 177 -16.61 3.47 0.34
C GLU A 177 -15.23 3.06 -0.19
N CYS A 178 -14.99 3.36 -1.46
CA CYS A 178 -13.69 3.27 -2.11
C CYS A 178 -13.32 4.66 -2.64
N ILE A 179 -12.23 5.21 -2.12
CA ILE A 179 -11.88 6.62 -2.33
C ILE A 179 -10.49 6.71 -2.95
N MET A 180 -10.42 7.36 -4.11
CA MET A 180 -9.16 7.77 -4.71
C MET A 180 -8.70 9.09 -4.09
N VAL A 181 -7.45 9.15 -3.63
CA VAL A 181 -6.88 10.34 -2.99
C VAL A 181 -5.67 10.82 -3.76
N THR A 182 -5.68 12.10 -4.09
CA THR A 182 -4.60 12.79 -4.80
C THR A 182 -4.20 14.04 -4.03
N MET A 183 -3.20 14.76 -4.50
CA MET A 183 -2.85 16.07 -3.98
C MET A 183 -4.00 17.09 -4.13
N LYS A 184 -4.91 16.89 -5.09
CA LYS A 184 -6.06 17.77 -5.35
C LYS A 184 -7.27 17.51 -4.44
N GLY A 185 -7.48 16.27 -4.01
CA GLY A 185 -8.69 15.94 -3.24
C GLY A 185 -8.90 14.45 -2.98
N CYS A 186 -10.06 14.17 -2.40
CA CYS A 186 -10.58 12.82 -2.18
C CYS A 186 -11.78 12.62 -3.11
N PHE A 187 -11.76 11.55 -3.90
CA PHE A 187 -12.74 11.30 -4.96
C PHE A 187 -13.40 9.94 -4.75
N PRO A 188 -14.71 9.90 -4.44
CA PRO A 188 -15.47 8.67 -4.37
C PRO A 188 -15.60 7.99 -5.73
N PHE A 189 -16.06 6.74 -5.74
CA PHE A 189 -16.12 5.86 -6.90
C PHE A 189 -16.64 6.53 -8.20
N ASN A 190 -17.73 7.28 -8.11
CA ASN A 190 -18.36 7.95 -9.26
C ASN A 190 -17.57 9.14 -9.83
N GLN A 191 -16.47 9.53 -9.20
CA GLN A 191 -15.63 10.66 -9.59
C GLN A 191 -14.23 10.24 -10.07
N TRP A 192 -13.89 8.95 -10.07
CA TRP A 192 -12.53 8.47 -10.36
C TRP A 192 -12.07 8.85 -11.77
N GLU A 193 -12.93 8.64 -12.79
CA GLU A 193 -12.54 8.89 -14.18
C GLU A 193 -12.22 10.37 -14.44
N ALA A 194 -13.05 11.25 -13.91
CA ALA A 194 -12.89 12.70 -14.08
C ALA A 194 -11.67 13.27 -13.30
N ASN A 195 -11.15 12.51 -12.33
CA ASN A 195 -10.09 12.96 -11.42
C ASN A 195 -8.88 12.00 -11.41
N ALA A 196 -8.71 11.18 -12.45
CA ALA A 196 -7.53 10.31 -12.56
C ALA A 196 -6.25 11.16 -12.49
N PRO A 197 -5.34 10.89 -11.54
CA PRO A 197 -4.20 11.77 -11.32
C PRO A 197 -3.15 11.65 -12.42
N GLY A 198 -2.49 12.76 -12.73
CA GLY A 198 -1.18 12.74 -13.35
C GLY A 198 -0.07 12.38 -12.32
N VAL A 199 1.16 12.29 -12.80
CA VAL A 199 2.33 11.98 -11.93
C VAL A 199 2.44 13.01 -10.79
N GLU A 200 2.36 14.30 -11.11
CA GLU A 200 2.49 15.41 -10.15
C GLU A 200 1.36 15.48 -9.11
N GLU A 201 0.25 14.82 -9.39
CA GLU A 201 -0.94 14.86 -8.53
C GLU A 201 -1.07 13.63 -7.65
N SER A 202 -0.30 12.58 -7.93
CA SER A 202 -0.29 11.36 -7.16
C SER A 202 0.48 11.52 -5.85
N LEU A 203 0.01 10.92 -4.76
CA LEU A 203 0.72 10.96 -3.48
C LEU A 203 1.97 10.08 -3.50
N ILE A 204 1.89 8.93 -4.14
CA ILE A 204 2.96 7.92 -4.21
C ILE A 204 3.00 7.38 -5.64
N LEU A 205 4.21 7.23 -6.16
CA LEU A 205 4.47 6.67 -7.47
C LEU A 205 4.86 5.18 -7.37
N ASP A 206 4.68 4.47 -8.47
CA ASP A 206 5.16 3.10 -8.66
C ASP A 206 5.66 2.88 -10.10
N GLN A 207 5.98 1.63 -10.46
CA GLN A 207 6.52 1.28 -11.78
C GLN A 207 5.58 1.55 -12.97
N HIS A 208 4.32 1.83 -12.73
CA HIS A 208 3.31 2.03 -13.79
C HIS A 208 2.86 3.49 -13.91
N THR A 209 3.30 4.35 -13.00
CA THR A 209 2.88 5.77 -12.98
C THR A 209 3.57 6.63 -14.04
N HIS A 210 4.53 6.07 -14.78
CA HIS A 210 5.26 6.74 -15.86
C HIS A 210 4.82 6.30 -17.27
N ARG A 211 3.62 5.68 -17.40
CA ARG A 211 3.09 5.23 -18.69
C ARG A 211 1.97 6.10 -19.18
#